data_6f705d0f755273900b5dd67028ca127b
#
_entry.id   6f705d0f755273900b5dd67028ca127b
#
_cell.length_a   1.000
_cell.length_b   1.000
_cell.length_c   1.000
_cell.angle_alpha   90.00
_cell.angle_beta   90.00
_cell.angle_gamma   90.00
#
_symmetry.space_group_name_H-M   'P 1'
#
loop_
_entity.id
_entity.type
_entity.pdbx_description
1 polymer ?
#
loop_
_entity_poly.entity_id
_entity_poly.type
_entity_poly.pdbx_seq_one_letter_code
_entity_poly.pdbx_strand_id
1 'polypeptide(L)'
;MKLFDAVPSELFSVLASPNRVLYSDALDVLYDAYRENLKIPENKLYTMLRSTLEQQLADASFDGEDIDEEELKDISGRARFLIRKLCAKGWFEKERGEDFEEYITVPGYSSRILELFHQLRDDSPIRGYSYVFGTYSTLKVANDGDNVYDKMAAVYSAHDNTQALINLLQMVYHNVKHFFQLQIEMQEVNEVLASHFDDYGQKIAEAYIRPLKIKD
;
A
#
# COMPACT_ATOMS: atom_id res chain seq x y z
N MET A 1 -23.95 -5.88 -3.40
CA MET A 1 -22.72 -6.66 -3.70
C MET A 1 -21.95 -6.80 -2.40
N LYS A 2 -21.67 -8.03 -1.97
CA LYS A 2 -20.86 -8.27 -0.76
C LYS A 2 -19.37 -8.22 -1.14
N LEU A 3 -18.49 -8.01 -0.18
CA LEU A 3 -17.05 -7.90 -0.43
C LEU A 3 -16.50 -9.14 -1.19
N PHE A 4 -16.85 -10.32 -0.72
CA PHE A 4 -16.36 -11.56 -1.32
C PHE A 4 -17.10 -12.00 -2.61
N ASP A 5 -18.04 -11.19 -3.10
CA ASP A 5 -18.54 -11.31 -4.47
C ASP A 5 -17.56 -10.65 -5.47
N ALA A 6 -16.73 -9.72 -4.99
CA ALA A 6 -15.78 -8.95 -5.81
C ALA A 6 -14.31 -9.34 -5.59
N VAL A 7 -14.00 -9.96 -4.45
CA VAL A 7 -12.63 -10.28 -4.02
C VAL A 7 -12.57 -11.76 -3.66
N PRO A 8 -11.57 -12.53 -4.10
CA PRO A 8 -11.40 -13.92 -3.71
C PRO A 8 -11.34 -14.07 -2.19
N SER A 9 -12.06 -15.04 -1.63
CA SER A 9 -12.18 -15.24 -0.18
C SER A 9 -10.83 -15.55 0.49
N GLU A 10 -9.91 -16.15 -0.26
CA GLU A 10 -8.60 -16.53 0.24
C GLU A 10 -7.48 -15.51 -0.04
N LEU A 11 -7.81 -14.35 -0.64
CA LEU A 11 -6.82 -13.34 -1.04
C LEU A 11 -5.87 -12.98 0.12
N PHE A 12 -6.43 -12.73 1.30
CA PHE A 12 -5.66 -12.29 2.46
C PHE A 12 -5.02 -13.44 3.25
N SER A 13 -5.24 -14.70 2.88
CA SER A 13 -4.71 -15.86 3.63
C SER A 13 -3.18 -15.87 3.71
N VAL A 14 -2.48 -15.38 2.70
CA VAL A 14 -1.02 -15.27 2.69
C VAL A 14 -0.50 -14.31 3.75
N LEU A 15 -1.24 -13.24 4.06
CA LEU A 15 -0.89 -12.25 5.08
C LEU A 15 -1.18 -12.73 6.51
N ALA A 16 -1.92 -13.83 6.66
CA ALA A 16 -2.17 -14.48 7.93
C ALA A 16 -1.24 -15.69 8.19
N SER A 17 -0.38 -16.03 7.23
CA SER A 17 0.57 -17.17 7.32
C SER A 17 1.80 -16.82 8.17
N PRO A 18 2.57 -17.83 8.62
CA PRO A 18 3.87 -17.60 9.24
C PRO A 18 4.82 -16.77 8.38
N ASN A 19 4.77 -16.94 7.06
CA ASN A 19 5.58 -16.23 6.06
C ASN A 19 4.98 -14.88 5.64
N ARG A 20 4.10 -14.26 6.45
CA ARG A 20 3.40 -13.01 6.10
C ARG A 20 4.32 -11.87 5.66
N VAL A 21 5.52 -11.76 6.24
CA VAL A 21 6.49 -10.72 5.88
C VAL A 21 7.01 -10.97 4.46
N LEU A 22 7.45 -12.19 4.16
CA LEU A 22 7.89 -12.57 2.82
C LEU A 22 6.80 -12.32 1.76
N TYR A 23 5.55 -12.73 2.05
CA TYR A 23 4.43 -12.47 1.12
C TYR A 23 4.14 -10.98 0.97
N SER A 24 4.21 -10.22 2.06
CA SER A 24 4.04 -8.78 2.03
C SER A 24 5.07 -8.10 1.13
N ASP A 25 6.34 -8.48 1.26
CA ASP A 25 7.43 -7.93 0.44
C ASP A 25 7.34 -8.41 -1.02
N ALA A 26 6.88 -9.65 -1.23
CA ALA A 26 6.59 -10.14 -2.59
C ALA A 26 5.46 -9.35 -3.28
N LEU A 27 4.45 -8.91 -2.53
CA LEU A 27 3.38 -8.04 -3.04
C LEU A 27 3.89 -6.64 -3.39
N ASP A 28 4.89 -6.11 -2.69
CA ASP A 28 5.54 -4.85 -3.09
C ASP A 28 6.31 -4.99 -4.40
N VAL A 29 7.07 -6.08 -4.55
CA VAL A 29 7.75 -6.37 -5.83
C VAL A 29 6.74 -6.50 -6.97
N LEU A 30 5.59 -7.13 -6.73
CA LEU A 30 4.50 -7.20 -7.71
C LEU A 30 3.95 -5.80 -8.05
N TYR A 31 3.77 -4.95 -7.04
CA TYR A 31 3.30 -3.58 -7.23
C TYR A 31 4.26 -2.76 -8.09
N ASP A 32 5.55 -2.82 -7.81
CA ASP A 32 6.58 -2.12 -8.60
C ASP A 32 6.58 -2.60 -10.05
N ALA A 33 6.53 -3.92 -10.27
CA ALA A 33 6.45 -4.49 -11.60
C ALA A 33 5.17 -4.06 -12.35
N TYR A 34 4.04 -3.97 -11.66
CA TYR A 34 2.75 -3.54 -12.20
C TYR A 34 2.74 -2.07 -12.60
N ARG A 35 3.35 -1.19 -11.81
CA ARG A 35 3.43 0.25 -12.14
C ARG A 35 4.18 0.53 -13.44
N GLU A 36 5.15 -0.32 -13.76
CA GLU A 36 5.95 -0.16 -14.98
C GLU A 36 5.31 -0.82 -16.22
N ASN A 37 4.45 -1.83 -16.03
CA ASN A 37 3.95 -2.65 -17.12
C ASN A 37 2.48 -3.02 -16.92
N LEU A 38 1.66 -2.78 -17.92
CA LEU A 38 0.25 -3.21 -17.92
C LEU A 38 0.12 -4.75 -17.91
N LYS A 39 0.99 -5.43 -18.65
CA LYS A 39 1.17 -6.88 -18.64
C LYS A 39 2.63 -7.16 -18.26
N ILE A 40 2.86 -7.93 -17.23
CA ILE A 40 4.18 -8.23 -16.69
C ILE A 40 4.62 -9.57 -17.24
N PRO A 41 5.74 -9.68 -18.01
CA PRO A 41 6.28 -10.99 -18.37
C PRO A 41 6.58 -11.79 -17.07
N GLU A 42 6.14 -13.05 -16.99
CA GLU A 42 6.36 -13.88 -15.79
C GLU A 42 7.84 -13.96 -15.42
N ASN A 43 8.71 -14.10 -16.41
CA ASN A 43 10.16 -14.13 -16.20
C ASN A 43 10.70 -12.83 -15.58
N LYS A 44 10.10 -11.66 -15.88
CA LYS A 44 10.47 -10.40 -15.25
C LYS A 44 10.11 -10.42 -13.77
N LEU A 45 8.87 -10.76 -13.43
CA LEU A 45 8.45 -10.86 -12.03
C LEU A 45 9.27 -11.89 -11.25
N TYR A 46 9.51 -13.05 -11.85
CA TYR A 46 10.35 -14.08 -11.26
C TYR A 46 11.76 -13.56 -10.93
N THR A 47 12.39 -12.86 -11.87
CA THR A 47 13.73 -12.30 -11.68
C THR A 47 13.75 -11.24 -10.58
N MET A 48 12.75 -10.36 -10.55
CA MET A 48 12.60 -9.35 -9.51
C MET A 48 12.41 -9.97 -8.12
N LEU A 49 11.49 -10.92 -7.98
CA LEU A 49 11.26 -11.63 -6.71
C LEU A 49 12.53 -12.33 -6.22
N ARG A 50 13.20 -13.07 -7.10
CA ARG A 50 14.42 -13.80 -6.77
C ARG A 50 15.54 -12.86 -6.32
N SER A 51 15.76 -11.74 -7.03
CA SER A 51 16.84 -10.81 -6.71
C SER A 51 16.56 -9.96 -5.47
N THR A 52 15.32 -9.52 -5.29
CA THR A 52 14.95 -8.64 -4.18
C THR A 52 14.79 -9.41 -2.87
N LEU A 53 14.27 -10.63 -2.93
CA LEU A 53 13.93 -11.43 -1.75
C LEU A 53 14.90 -12.61 -1.52
N GLU A 54 16.09 -12.59 -2.10
CA GLU A 54 17.04 -13.72 -2.09
C GLU A 54 17.28 -14.24 -0.67
N GLN A 55 17.62 -13.37 0.27
CA GLN A 55 17.90 -13.76 1.65
C GLN A 55 16.65 -14.25 2.38
N GLN A 56 15.53 -13.57 2.21
CA GLN A 56 14.26 -13.99 2.84
C GLN A 56 13.78 -15.35 2.32
N LEU A 57 13.96 -15.59 1.00
CA LEU A 57 13.65 -16.87 0.38
C LEU A 57 14.56 -18.00 0.89
N ALA A 58 15.83 -17.69 1.17
CA ALA A 58 16.77 -18.66 1.75
C ALA A 58 16.39 -19.05 3.19
N ASP A 59 15.95 -18.06 3.99
CA ASP A 59 15.67 -18.23 5.41
C ASP A 59 14.24 -18.69 5.72
N ALA A 60 13.30 -18.58 4.74
CA ALA A 60 11.90 -18.93 4.95
C ALA A 60 11.68 -20.43 5.17
N SER A 61 10.85 -20.74 6.17
CA SER A 61 10.28 -22.08 6.34
C SER A 61 8.90 -22.12 5.70
N PHE A 62 8.67 -23.11 4.85
CA PHE A 62 7.38 -23.34 4.19
C PHE A 62 6.62 -24.53 4.81
N ASP A 63 6.87 -24.83 6.08
CA ASP A 63 6.22 -25.91 6.81
C ASP A 63 4.70 -25.73 6.81
N GLY A 64 3.99 -26.78 6.37
CA GLY A 64 2.52 -26.74 6.25
C GLY A 64 1.98 -26.01 5.01
N GLU A 65 2.85 -25.55 4.11
CA GLU A 65 2.47 -25.01 2.81
C GLU A 65 2.53 -26.11 1.73
N ASP A 66 1.70 -25.97 0.70
CA ASP A 66 1.66 -26.90 -0.44
C ASP A 66 2.78 -26.56 -1.43
N ILE A 67 4.00 -26.93 -1.04
CA ILE A 67 5.23 -26.72 -1.81
C ILE A 67 5.89 -28.07 -2.08
N ASP A 68 6.34 -28.28 -3.31
CA ASP A 68 7.02 -29.51 -3.71
C ASP A 68 8.44 -29.55 -3.15
N GLU A 69 8.92 -30.77 -2.80
CA GLU A 69 10.28 -30.96 -2.32
C GLU A 69 11.35 -30.44 -3.29
N GLU A 70 11.08 -30.44 -4.60
CA GLU A 70 11.98 -29.89 -5.59
C GLU A 70 12.03 -28.35 -5.57
N GLU A 71 10.87 -27.71 -5.34
CA GLU A 71 10.79 -26.25 -5.20
C GLU A 71 11.49 -25.75 -3.93
N LEU A 72 11.54 -26.58 -2.87
CA LEU A 72 12.23 -26.25 -1.62
C LEU A 72 13.75 -26.24 -1.73
N LYS A 73 14.34 -26.96 -2.69
CA LYS A 73 15.77 -27.21 -2.77
C LYS A 73 16.60 -25.94 -3.01
N ASP A 74 16.07 -25.01 -3.76
CA ASP A 74 16.79 -23.80 -4.13
C ASP A 74 15.91 -22.55 -4.10
N ILE A 75 16.55 -21.38 -4.12
CA ILE A 75 15.88 -20.08 -4.13
C ILE A 75 15.01 -19.92 -5.38
N SER A 76 15.41 -20.51 -6.50
CA SER A 76 14.68 -20.44 -7.76
C SER A 76 13.33 -21.16 -7.68
N GLY A 77 13.31 -22.34 -7.09
CA GLY A 77 12.07 -23.10 -6.83
C GLY A 77 11.16 -22.34 -5.88
N ARG A 78 11.70 -21.80 -4.78
CA ARG A 78 10.95 -21.00 -3.80
C ARG A 78 10.35 -19.75 -4.41
N ALA A 79 11.05 -19.05 -5.31
CA ALA A 79 10.52 -17.90 -6.04
C ALA A 79 9.35 -18.30 -6.99
N ARG A 80 9.45 -19.45 -7.68
CA ARG A 80 8.35 -19.98 -8.50
C ARG A 80 7.14 -20.36 -7.65
N PHE A 81 7.39 -20.94 -6.48
CA PHE A 81 6.33 -21.22 -5.51
C PHE A 81 5.59 -19.96 -5.09
N LEU A 82 6.29 -18.84 -4.79
CA LEU A 82 5.64 -17.56 -4.47
C LEU A 82 4.71 -17.11 -5.60
N ILE A 83 5.16 -17.17 -6.85
CA ILE A 83 4.34 -16.81 -8.01
C ILE A 83 3.11 -17.71 -8.08
N ARG A 84 3.29 -19.02 -7.98
CA ARG A 84 2.18 -19.99 -8.00
C ARG A 84 1.19 -19.74 -6.86
N LYS A 85 1.68 -19.50 -5.64
CA LYS A 85 0.87 -19.25 -4.45
C LYS A 85 0.06 -17.97 -4.55
N LEU A 86 0.69 -16.86 -4.92
CA LEU A 86 0.02 -15.56 -5.07
C LEU A 86 -1.02 -15.59 -6.19
N CYS A 87 -0.74 -16.27 -7.31
CA CYS A 87 -1.71 -16.51 -8.37
C CYS A 87 -2.90 -17.33 -7.87
N ALA A 88 -2.65 -18.46 -7.19
CA ALA A 88 -3.71 -19.32 -6.64
C ALA A 88 -4.60 -18.60 -5.62
N LYS A 89 -4.05 -17.61 -4.89
CA LYS A 89 -4.81 -16.78 -3.95
C LYS A 89 -5.49 -15.57 -4.59
N GLY A 90 -5.30 -15.35 -5.89
CA GLY A 90 -6.01 -14.33 -6.65
C GLY A 90 -5.37 -12.94 -6.65
N TRP A 91 -4.09 -12.81 -6.24
CA TRP A 91 -3.38 -11.52 -6.31
C TRP A 91 -3.11 -11.08 -7.74
N PHE A 92 -2.96 -12.03 -8.65
CA PHE A 92 -2.84 -11.80 -10.09
C PHE A 92 -3.32 -13.02 -10.88
N GLU A 93 -3.50 -12.84 -12.16
CA GLU A 93 -3.89 -13.88 -13.11
C GLU A 93 -2.76 -14.09 -14.12
N LYS A 94 -2.65 -15.31 -14.65
CA LYS A 94 -1.73 -15.64 -15.72
C LYS A 94 -2.48 -15.70 -17.05
N GLU A 95 -1.94 -15.02 -18.06
CA GLU A 95 -2.46 -15.03 -19.42
C GLU A 95 -1.34 -15.50 -20.37
N ARG A 96 -1.72 -16.28 -21.35
CA ARG A 96 -0.79 -16.67 -22.42
C ARG A 96 -0.87 -15.67 -23.56
N GLY A 97 0.27 -15.06 -23.90
CA GLY A 97 0.37 -14.15 -25.03
C GLY A 97 0.36 -14.85 -26.39
N GLU A 98 0.23 -14.08 -27.46
CA GLU A 98 0.30 -14.57 -28.84
C GLU A 98 1.71 -15.10 -29.19
N ASP A 99 2.71 -14.64 -28.49
CA ASP A 99 4.12 -15.05 -28.55
C ASP A 99 4.45 -16.33 -27.78
N PHE A 100 3.42 -16.98 -27.20
CA PHE A 100 3.51 -18.15 -26.34
C PHE A 100 4.20 -17.89 -24.99
N GLU A 101 4.51 -16.64 -24.64
CA GLU A 101 5.01 -16.27 -23.34
C GLU A 101 3.87 -16.14 -22.31
N GLU A 102 4.18 -16.40 -21.04
CA GLU A 102 3.26 -16.20 -19.94
C GLU A 102 3.38 -14.78 -19.39
N TYR A 103 2.24 -14.12 -19.28
CA TYR A 103 2.10 -12.77 -18.74
C TYR A 103 1.25 -12.80 -17.48
N ILE A 104 1.56 -11.88 -16.58
CA ILE A 104 0.83 -11.63 -15.35
C ILE A 104 0.02 -10.36 -15.53
N THR A 105 -1.27 -10.45 -15.20
CA THR A 105 -2.19 -9.33 -15.15
C THR A 105 -2.74 -9.17 -13.73
N VAL A 106 -2.83 -7.93 -13.27
CA VAL A 106 -3.29 -7.62 -11.92
C VAL A 106 -4.76 -7.18 -11.96
N PRO A 107 -5.68 -7.94 -11.32
CA PRO A 107 -7.10 -7.56 -11.26
C PRO A 107 -7.31 -6.22 -10.55
N GLY A 108 -8.39 -5.51 -10.91
CA GLY A 108 -8.67 -4.18 -10.38
C GLY A 108 -8.85 -4.10 -8.85
N TYR A 109 -9.33 -5.16 -8.20
CA TYR A 109 -9.38 -5.21 -6.73
C TYR A 109 -7.98 -5.34 -6.14
N SER A 110 -7.12 -6.16 -6.75
CA SER A 110 -5.76 -6.40 -6.29
C SER A 110 -4.91 -5.13 -6.45
N SER A 111 -5.00 -4.43 -7.59
CA SER A 111 -4.26 -3.18 -7.81
C SER A 111 -4.58 -2.11 -6.76
N ARG A 112 -5.85 -1.99 -6.36
CA ARG A 112 -6.27 -1.05 -5.30
C ARG A 112 -5.73 -1.43 -3.92
N ILE A 113 -5.67 -2.72 -3.61
CA ILE A 113 -5.14 -3.20 -2.34
C ILE A 113 -3.61 -3.01 -2.29
N LEU A 114 -2.92 -3.32 -3.38
CA LEU A 114 -1.48 -3.08 -3.51
C LEU A 114 -1.13 -1.59 -3.38
N GLU A 115 -1.90 -0.72 -4.02
CA GLU A 115 -1.77 0.74 -3.87
C GLU A 115 -1.93 1.17 -2.41
N LEU A 116 -2.95 0.63 -1.70
CA LEU A 116 -3.15 0.91 -0.28
C LEU A 116 -1.96 0.44 0.56
N PHE A 117 -1.42 -0.75 0.30
CA PHE A 117 -0.25 -1.25 1.02
C PHE A 117 0.98 -0.37 0.80
N HIS A 118 1.19 0.07 -0.44
CA HIS A 118 2.26 1.01 -0.76
C HIS A 118 2.08 2.33 -0.01
N GLN A 119 0.87 2.90 0.00
CA GLN A 119 0.57 4.14 0.73
C GLN A 119 0.77 4.00 2.25
N LEU A 120 0.48 2.84 2.83
CA LEU A 120 0.69 2.59 4.26
C LEU A 120 2.17 2.50 4.65
N ARG A 121 3.04 2.18 3.71
CA ARG A 121 4.51 2.10 3.91
C ARG A 121 5.22 3.41 3.55
N ASP A 122 4.57 4.25 2.76
CA ASP A 122 5.12 5.54 2.36
C ASP A 122 5.07 6.52 3.53
N ASP A 123 6.22 6.72 4.19
CA ASP A 123 6.41 7.72 5.25
C ASP A 123 6.49 9.16 4.71
N SER A 124 6.15 9.39 3.44
CA SER A 124 6.15 10.73 2.85
C SER A 124 5.26 11.67 3.66
N PRO A 125 5.71 12.91 3.92
CA PRO A 125 4.91 13.86 4.67
C PRO A 125 3.57 14.09 3.98
N ILE A 126 2.50 13.84 4.71
CA ILE A 126 1.13 13.93 4.23
C ILE A 126 0.84 15.36 3.81
N ARG A 127 0.55 15.54 2.54
CA ARG A 127 0.29 16.87 1.95
C ARG A 127 -1.18 17.26 2.11
N GLY A 128 -1.65 17.47 3.35
CA GLY A 128 -3.03 17.92 3.61
C GLY A 128 -3.40 19.21 2.88
N TYR A 129 -2.42 20.09 2.67
CA TYR A 129 -2.61 21.32 1.87
C TYR A 129 -3.05 21.03 0.43
N SER A 130 -2.61 19.93 -0.19
CA SER A 130 -3.00 19.59 -1.56
C SER A 130 -4.50 19.34 -1.70
N TYR A 131 -5.12 18.75 -0.68
CA TYR A 131 -6.58 18.52 -0.68
C TYR A 131 -7.37 19.83 -0.58
N VAL A 132 -6.94 20.75 0.31
CA VAL A 132 -7.57 22.07 0.45
C VAL A 132 -7.42 22.88 -0.83
N PHE A 133 -6.20 22.95 -1.36
CA PHE A 133 -5.92 23.66 -2.59
C PHE A 133 -6.66 23.05 -3.80
N GLY A 134 -6.66 21.72 -3.91
CA GLY A 134 -7.38 21.00 -4.96
C GLY A 134 -8.88 21.29 -4.92
N THR A 135 -9.49 21.21 -3.75
CA THR A 135 -10.92 21.56 -3.56
C THR A 135 -11.20 22.99 -4.00
N TYR A 136 -10.45 23.96 -3.49
CA TYR A 136 -10.63 25.36 -3.83
C TYR A 136 -10.46 25.63 -5.33
N SER A 137 -9.36 25.15 -5.92
CA SER A 137 -9.03 25.38 -7.33
C SER A 137 -10.09 24.77 -8.26
N THR A 138 -10.52 23.55 -7.97
CA THR A 138 -11.53 22.84 -8.76
C THR A 138 -12.87 23.58 -8.71
N LEU A 139 -13.34 23.97 -7.53
CA LEU A 139 -14.59 24.72 -7.39
C LEU A 139 -14.52 26.11 -8.02
N LYS A 140 -13.39 26.78 -7.92
CA LYS A 140 -13.19 28.09 -8.54
C LYS A 140 -13.30 28.03 -10.07
N VAL A 141 -12.56 27.09 -10.69
CA VAL A 141 -12.60 26.86 -12.13
C VAL A 141 -14.02 26.51 -12.60
N ALA A 142 -14.73 25.68 -11.86
CA ALA A 142 -16.10 25.30 -12.19
C ALA A 142 -17.09 26.45 -12.03
N ASN A 143 -16.87 27.35 -11.07
CA ASN A 143 -17.73 28.55 -10.91
C ASN A 143 -17.61 29.49 -12.10
N ASP A 144 -16.41 29.62 -12.65
CA ASP A 144 -16.13 30.54 -13.77
C ASP A 144 -16.51 29.92 -15.13
N GLY A 145 -16.77 28.62 -15.21
CA GLY A 145 -17.20 27.91 -16.42
C GLY A 145 -18.73 27.87 -16.57
N ASP A 146 -19.22 27.71 -17.81
CA ASP A 146 -20.66 27.63 -18.12
C ASP A 146 -21.18 26.18 -18.25
N ASN A 147 -20.31 25.18 -18.35
CA ASN A 147 -20.69 23.80 -18.57
C ASN A 147 -21.19 23.13 -17.29
N VAL A 148 -22.42 22.62 -17.29
CA VAL A 148 -23.05 21.95 -16.15
C VAL A 148 -22.33 20.65 -15.78
N TYR A 149 -21.81 19.91 -16.76
CA TYR A 149 -21.09 18.65 -16.49
C TYR A 149 -19.76 18.93 -15.77
N ASP A 150 -19.05 19.99 -16.15
CA ASP A 150 -17.80 20.39 -15.48
C ASP A 150 -18.07 20.83 -14.03
N LYS A 151 -19.17 21.55 -13.80
CA LYS A 151 -19.61 21.92 -12.44
C LYS A 151 -19.93 20.71 -11.59
N MET A 152 -20.63 19.72 -12.13
CA MET A 152 -20.92 18.48 -11.40
C MET A 152 -19.63 17.70 -11.09
N ALA A 153 -18.75 17.52 -12.08
CA ALA A 153 -17.46 16.85 -11.88
C ALA A 153 -16.61 17.55 -10.81
N ALA A 154 -16.60 18.87 -10.79
CA ALA A 154 -15.91 19.67 -9.79
C ALA A 154 -16.47 19.47 -8.38
N VAL A 155 -17.79 19.39 -8.22
CA VAL A 155 -18.41 19.11 -6.92
C VAL A 155 -18.04 17.71 -6.41
N TYR A 156 -18.05 16.69 -7.26
CA TYR A 156 -17.62 15.34 -6.88
C TYR A 156 -16.14 15.33 -6.49
N SER A 157 -15.27 15.96 -7.28
CA SER A 157 -13.84 16.05 -6.97
C SER A 157 -13.58 16.80 -5.66
N ALA A 158 -14.31 17.90 -5.42
CA ALA A 158 -14.21 18.65 -4.17
C ALA A 158 -14.69 17.83 -2.96
N HIS A 159 -15.77 17.06 -3.12
CA HIS A 159 -16.24 16.13 -2.10
C HIS A 159 -15.18 15.07 -1.78
N ASP A 160 -14.59 14.43 -2.78
CA ASP A 160 -13.58 13.38 -2.59
C ASP A 160 -12.32 13.93 -1.91
N ASN A 161 -11.83 15.10 -2.33
CA ASN A 161 -10.72 15.78 -1.67
C ASN A 161 -11.04 16.14 -0.21
N THR A 162 -12.27 16.58 0.06
CA THR A 162 -12.71 16.90 1.42
C THR A 162 -12.77 15.63 2.29
N GLN A 163 -13.29 14.53 1.75
CA GLN A 163 -13.33 13.26 2.43
C GLN A 163 -11.91 12.73 2.72
N ALA A 164 -11.00 12.86 1.76
CA ALA A 164 -9.59 12.51 1.95
C ALA A 164 -8.93 13.34 3.05
N LEU A 165 -9.23 14.66 3.12
CA LEU A 165 -8.76 15.52 4.20
C LEU A 165 -9.32 15.10 5.57
N ILE A 166 -10.61 14.76 5.65
CA ILE A 166 -11.22 14.27 6.89
C ILE A 166 -10.53 12.99 7.37
N ASN A 167 -10.32 12.03 6.47
CA ASN A 167 -9.62 10.77 6.78
C ASN A 167 -8.21 11.03 7.28
N LEU A 168 -7.50 11.97 6.64
CA LEU A 168 -6.18 12.41 7.05
C LEU A 168 -6.19 12.99 8.48
N LEU A 169 -7.12 13.89 8.79
CA LEU A 169 -7.22 14.51 10.12
C LEU A 169 -7.56 13.47 11.20
N GLN A 170 -8.40 12.48 10.88
CA GLN A 170 -8.71 11.37 11.78
C GLN A 170 -7.47 10.52 12.06
N MET A 171 -6.66 10.24 11.02
CA MET A 171 -5.40 9.51 11.18
C MET A 171 -4.40 10.29 12.06
N VAL A 172 -4.23 11.59 11.79
CA VAL A 172 -3.38 12.48 12.63
C VAL A 172 -3.84 12.46 14.08
N TYR A 173 -5.14 12.62 14.31
CA TYR A 173 -5.72 12.55 15.66
C TYR A 173 -5.41 11.21 16.36
N HIS A 174 -5.57 10.10 15.64
CA HIS A 174 -5.29 8.77 16.17
C HIS A 174 -3.81 8.60 16.53
N ASN A 175 -2.91 9.02 15.64
CA ASN A 175 -1.47 8.93 15.87
C ASN A 175 -1.00 9.80 17.03
N VAL A 176 -1.52 11.03 17.16
CA VAL A 176 -1.24 11.91 18.29
C VAL A 176 -1.77 11.28 19.59
N LYS A 177 -2.98 10.76 19.59
CA LYS A 177 -3.55 10.08 20.76
C LYS A 177 -2.72 8.86 21.17
N HIS A 178 -2.31 8.03 20.22
CA HIS A 178 -1.47 6.86 20.49
C HIS A 178 -0.12 7.26 21.06
N PHE A 179 0.51 8.31 20.51
CA PHE A 179 1.76 8.85 21.03
C PHE A 179 1.65 9.28 22.49
N PHE A 180 0.58 10.00 22.84
CA PHE A 180 0.34 10.38 24.25
C PHE A 180 0.06 9.18 25.17
N GLN A 181 -0.62 8.13 24.68
CA GLN A 181 -0.81 6.91 25.45
C GLN A 181 0.51 6.21 25.75
N LEU A 182 1.40 6.10 24.76
CA LEU A 182 2.74 5.55 24.96
C LEU A 182 3.56 6.36 25.99
N GLN A 183 3.45 7.70 25.97
CA GLN A 183 4.11 8.55 26.97
C GLN A 183 3.60 8.31 28.40
N ILE A 184 2.29 8.07 28.57
CA ILE A 184 1.69 7.77 29.87
C ILE A 184 2.17 6.43 30.43
N GLU A 185 2.48 5.47 29.56
CA GLU A 185 3.00 4.15 29.94
C GLU A 185 4.48 4.16 30.34
N MET A 186 5.24 5.23 30.01
CA MET A 186 6.61 5.40 30.40
C MET A 186 6.73 5.67 31.91
N GLN A 187 7.58 4.92 32.60
CA GLN A 187 7.73 5.03 34.07
C GLN A 187 8.72 6.12 34.50
N GLU A 188 9.66 6.50 33.64
CA GLU A 188 10.73 7.44 33.95
C GLU A 188 10.41 8.84 33.39
N VAL A 189 10.43 9.86 34.27
CA VAL A 189 10.14 11.26 33.92
C VAL A 189 11.07 11.80 32.81
N ASN A 190 12.35 11.41 32.84
CA ASN A 190 13.33 11.85 31.83
C ASN A 190 13.05 11.24 30.46
N GLU A 191 12.55 10.01 30.40
CA GLU A 191 12.14 9.37 29.14
C GLU A 191 10.90 10.06 28.57
N VAL A 192 9.94 10.40 29.42
CA VAL A 192 8.73 11.15 29.01
C VAL A 192 9.11 12.51 28.45
N LEU A 193 10.03 13.24 29.11
CA LEU A 193 10.48 14.56 28.64
C LEU A 193 11.26 14.48 27.33
N ALA A 194 12.19 13.53 27.20
CA ALA A 194 12.92 13.31 25.95
C ALA A 194 11.99 12.93 24.80
N SER A 195 11.08 11.99 25.01
CA SER A 195 10.08 11.60 24.03
C SER A 195 9.16 12.76 23.65
N HIS A 196 8.74 13.59 24.62
CA HIS A 196 7.87 14.73 24.34
C HIS A 196 8.56 15.82 23.50
N PHE A 197 9.80 16.18 23.83
CA PHE A 197 10.51 17.27 23.16
C PHE A 197 11.19 16.83 21.88
N ASP A 198 11.79 15.65 21.85
CA ASP A 198 12.55 15.16 20.69
C ASP A 198 11.66 14.42 19.69
N ASP A 199 10.86 13.45 20.13
CA ASP A 199 10.03 12.65 19.23
C ASP A 199 8.76 13.38 18.79
N TYR A 200 8.05 14.05 19.71
CA TYR A 200 6.82 14.76 19.36
C TYR A 200 7.13 15.97 18.47
N GLY A 201 8.14 16.75 18.82
CA GLY A 201 8.53 17.94 18.05
C GLY A 201 8.96 17.60 16.63
N GLN A 202 9.74 16.56 16.45
CA GLN A 202 10.26 16.18 15.14
C GLN A 202 9.30 15.31 14.34
N LYS A 203 8.79 14.23 14.91
CA LYS A 203 7.99 13.25 14.15
C LYS A 203 6.55 13.69 13.91
N ILE A 204 5.88 14.19 14.93
CA ILE A 204 4.45 14.53 14.83
C ILE A 204 4.24 15.96 14.34
N ALA A 205 4.94 16.92 14.90
CA ALA A 205 4.76 18.32 14.50
C ALA A 205 5.25 18.55 13.06
N GLU A 206 6.38 17.99 12.66
CA GLU A 206 6.90 18.15 11.30
C GLU A 206 6.15 17.32 10.27
N ALA A 207 5.84 16.06 10.56
CA ALA A 207 5.18 15.18 9.62
C ALA A 207 3.69 15.52 9.43
N TYR A 208 2.99 15.90 10.51
CA TYR A 208 1.52 16.03 10.45
C TYR A 208 1.02 17.48 10.62
N ILE A 209 1.60 18.27 11.54
CA ILE A 209 1.07 19.61 11.88
C ILE A 209 1.58 20.70 10.93
N ARG A 210 2.88 20.71 10.61
CA ARG A 210 3.46 21.73 9.71
C ARG A 210 2.89 21.70 8.29
N PRO A 211 2.65 20.52 7.67
CA PRO A 211 2.05 20.46 6.34
C PRO A 211 0.62 21.00 6.27
N LEU A 212 -0.10 21.05 7.41
CA LEU A 212 -1.46 21.60 7.50
C LEU A 212 -1.48 23.10 7.71
N LYS A 213 -0.37 23.72 8.10
CA LYS A 213 -0.30 25.18 8.23
C LYS A 213 -0.20 25.81 6.86
N ILE A 214 -1.19 26.66 6.55
CA ILE A 214 -1.16 27.56 5.39
C ILE A 214 -0.01 28.54 5.67
N LYS A 215 0.98 28.59 4.77
CA LYS A 215 1.94 29.69 4.78
C LYS A 215 1.21 30.89 4.21
N ASP A 216 1.09 31.93 5.02
CA ASP A 216 0.66 33.27 4.61
C ASP A 216 1.57 33.81 3.51
#